data_87f51a00d63654d876b813658367a3cd
#
_entry.id   87f51a00d63654d876b813658367a3cd
#
_cell.length_a   1.000
_cell.length_b   1.000
_cell.length_c   1.000
_cell.angle_alpha   90.00
_cell.angle_beta   90.00
_cell.angle_gamma   90.00
#
_symmetry.space_group_name_H-M   'P 1'
#
loop_
_entity.id
_entity.type
_entity.pdbx_description
1 polymer ?
#
loop_
_entity_poly.entity_id
_entity_poly.type
_entity_poly.pdbx_seq_one_letter_code
_entity_poly.pdbx_strand_id
1 'polypeptide(L)'
;MKVIHLISGGDTGGARTHVYSLLKYLGQIIDVQLVCFRGGDFADGAAALGIPTMVLGKGFLANLGALKRIIRDGEYDLVHCHGSMANVMGAMLRPSVHVPVISTVHSDGRPR
;
A
#
# COMPACT_ATOMS: atom_id res chain seq x y z
N MET A 1 15.93 5.46 1.73
CA MET A 1 15.03 4.58 0.96
C MET A 1 13.59 5.06 1.11
N LYS A 2 12.87 5.02 0.04
CA LYS A 2 11.49 5.50 0.01
C LYS A 2 10.58 4.39 -0.51
N VAL A 3 9.62 3.96 0.30
CA VAL A 3 8.76 2.81 -0.01
C VAL A 3 7.30 3.24 -0.04
N ILE A 4 6.59 2.86 -1.09
CA ILE A 4 5.16 3.07 -1.19
C ILE A 4 4.45 1.75 -0.87
N HIS A 5 3.51 1.80 0.07
CA HIS A 5 2.74 0.64 0.52
C HIS A 5 1.32 0.74 -0.01
N LEU A 6 0.86 -0.29 -0.69
CA LEU A 6 -0.49 -0.33 -1.27
C LEU A 6 -1.37 -1.28 -0.49
N ILE A 7 -2.57 -0.83 -0.16
CA ILE A 7 -3.55 -1.65 0.54
C ILE A 7 -4.96 -1.23 0.11
N SER A 8 -5.92 -2.15 0.16
CA SER A 8 -7.28 -1.83 -0.28
C SER A 8 -7.92 -0.79 0.63
N GLY A 9 -7.70 -0.88 1.91
CA GLY A 9 -8.29 0.05 2.88
C GLY A 9 -9.67 -0.34 3.35
N GLY A 10 -10.26 -1.38 2.79
CA GLY A 10 -11.57 -1.83 3.18
C GLY A 10 -11.58 -2.96 4.19
N ASP A 11 -10.48 -3.66 4.29
CA ASP A 11 -10.36 -4.77 5.21
C ASP A 11 -9.78 -4.27 6.53
N THR A 12 -10.45 -4.62 7.60
CA THR A 12 -10.06 -4.14 8.91
C THR A 12 -9.67 -5.24 9.87
N GLY A 13 -9.66 -6.48 9.45
CA GLY A 13 -9.40 -7.60 10.33
C GLY A 13 -8.09 -7.48 11.11
N GLY A 14 -7.55 -8.59 11.58
CA GLY A 14 -6.32 -8.59 12.37
C GLY A 14 -5.13 -7.94 11.68
N ALA A 15 -5.17 -7.85 10.37
CA ALA A 15 -4.09 -7.24 9.61
C ALA A 15 -3.93 -5.74 9.87
N ARG A 16 -4.99 -5.07 10.29
CA ARG A 16 -4.96 -3.63 10.52
C ARG A 16 -3.87 -3.23 11.51
N THR A 17 -3.91 -3.82 12.70
CA THR A 17 -2.94 -3.50 13.75
C THR A 17 -1.53 -3.81 13.30
N HIS A 18 -1.35 -4.94 12.63
CA HIS A 18 -0.03 -5.32 12.14
C HIS A 18 0.51 -4.31 11.15
N VAL A 19 -0.30 -3.88 10.19
CA VAL A 19 0.13 -2.92 9.17
C VAL A 19 0.45 -1.57 9.83
N TYR A 20 -0.40 -1.10 10.74
CA TYR A 20 -0.12 0.15 11.44
C TYR A 20 1.21 0.11 12.18
N SER A 21 1.43 -0.96 12.94
CA SER A 21 2.66 -1.11 13.71
C SER A 21 3.88 -1.16 12.80
N LEU A 22 3.78 -1.90 11.72
CA LEU A 22 4.86 -2.03 10.76
C LEU A 22 5.21 -0.68 10.13
N LEU A 23 4.20 0.04 9.64
CA LEU A 23 4.44 1.31 8.95
C LEU A 23 4.94 2.38 9.91
N LYS A 24 4.43 2.38 11.14
CA LYS A 24 4.89 3.33 12.13
C LYS A 24 6.35 3.08 12.49
N TYR A 25 6.72 1.82 12.65
CA TYR A 25 8.11 1.46 12.93
C TYR A 25 9.01 1.81 11.75
N LEU A 26 8.63 1.40 10.55
CA LEU A 26 9.44 1.66 9.36
C LEU A 26 9.58 3.14 9.09
N GLY A 27 8.55 3.93 9.38
CA GLY A 27 8.60 5.37 9.18
C GLY A 27 9.65 6.08 10.02
N GLN A 28 10.19 5.41 11.03
CA GLN A 28 11.27 5.96 11.85
C GLN A 28 12.64 5.77 11.22
N ILE A 29 12.76 4.88 10.25
CA ILE A 29 14.05 4.55 9.65
C ILE A 29 14.10 4.75 8.15
N ILE A 30 12.95 4.76 7.47
CA ILE A 30 12.86 5.00 6.02
C ILE A 30 11.65 5.87 5.73
N ASP A 31 11.59 6.42 4.53
CA ASP A 31 10.42 7.17 4.10
C ASP A 31 9.31 6.21 3.68
N VAL A 32 8.14 6.36 4.28
CA VAL A 32 6.99 5.50 4.06
C VAL A 32 5.84 6.32 3.52
N GLN A 33 5.18 5.82 2.47
CA GLN A 33 3.92 6.38 1.97
C GLN A 33 2.90 5.25 1.89
N LEU A 34 1.78 5.43 2.55
CA LEU A 34 0.67 4.49 2.46
C LEU A 34 -0.34 4.98 1.44
N VAL A 35 -0.80 4.09 0.56
CA VAL A 35 -1.85 4.39 -0.40
C VAL A 35 -2.98 3.38 -0.21
N CYS A 36 -4.18 3.90 0.06
CA CYS A 36 -5.38 3.10 0.20
C CYS A 36 -6.24 3.26 -1.05
N PHE A 37 -6.81 2.17 -1.56
CA PHE A 37 -7.67 2.23 -2.73
C PHE A 37 -9.07 2.72 -2.38
N ARG A 38 -9.39 2.75 -1.09
CA ARG A 38 -10.69 3.19 -0.60
C ARG A 38 -10.51 3.93 0.72
N GLY A 39 -11.26 5.02 0.89
CA GLY A 39 -11.27 5.77 2.13
C GLY A 39 -12.08 5.06 3.21
N GLY A 40 -11.97 5.51 4.44
CA GLY A 40 -12.72 4.99 5.56
C GLY A 40 -11.85 4.85 6.80
N ASP A 41 -12.28 3.98 7.71
CA ASP A 41 -11.65 3.86 9.02
C ASP A 41 -10.18 3.50 8.97
N PHE A 42 -9.79 2.67 8.02
CA PHE A 42 -8.38 2.26 7.94
C PHE A 42 -7.49 3.45 7.59
N ALA A 43 -7.85 4.17 6.53
CA ALA A 43 -7.04 5.32 6.09
C ALA A 43 -7.05 6.41 7.15
N ASP A 44 -8.21 6.67 7.77
CA ASP A 44 -8.32 7.68 8.82
C ASP A 44 -7.48 7.32 10.03
N GLY A 45 -7.49 6.05 10.43
CA GLY A 45 -6.69 5.57 11.55
C GLY A 45 -5.19 5.67 11.28
N ALA A 46 -4.77 5.35 10.07
CA ALA A 46 -3.37 5.46 9.69
C ALA A 46 -2.91 6.91 9.74
N ALA A 47 -3.71 7.81 9.18
CA ALA A 47 -3.38 9.24 9.18
C ALA A 47 -3.30 9.78 10.61
N ALA A 48 -4.22 9.35 11.48
CA ALA A 48 -4.23 9.78 12.87
C ALA A 48 -2.97 9.35 13.62
N LEU A 49 -2.33 8.27 13.19
CA LEU A 49 -1.09 7.80 13.78
C LEU A 49 0.15 8.49 13.20
N GLY A 50 -0.04 9.44 12.29
CA GLY A 50 1.07 10.15 11.68
C GLY A 50 1.69 9.44 10.50
N ILE A 51 1.07 8.39 10.00
CA ILE A 51 1.53 7.69 8.80
C ILE A 51 1.10 8.50 7.57
N PRO A 52 2.04 8.88 6.68
CA PRO A 52 1.64 9.56 5.44
C PRO A 52 0.69 8.67 4.64
N THR A 53 -0.53 9.15 4.43
CA THR A 53 -1.61 8.35 3.87
C THR A 53 -2.25 9.08 2.69
N MET A 54 -2.46 8.37 1.59
CA MET A 54 -3.13 8.86 0.40
C MET A 54 -4.27 7.91 0.06
N VAL A 55 -5.43 8.45 -0.32
CA VAL A 55 -6.59 7.65 -0.71
C VAL A 55 -6.88 7.91 -2.18
N LEU A 56 -7.01 6.86 -2.98
CA LEU A 56 -7.30 7.00 -4.39
C LEU A 56 -8.81 6.98 -4.67
N GLY A 57 -9.49 5.93 -4.29
CA GLY A 57 -10.96 5.89 -4.31
C GLY A 57 -11.64 5.93 -5.66
N LYS A 58 -10.93 5.80 -6.77
CA LYS A 58 -11.53 6.02 -8.09
C LYS A 58 -11.81 4.69 -8.77
N GLY A 59 -11.79 3.85 -9.09
CA GLY A 59 -11.95 2.57 -9.75
C GLY A 59 -10.58 1.97 -10.05
N PHE A 60 -10.56 0.71 -10.33
CA PHE A 60 -9.30 -0.02 -10.44
C PHE A 60 -8.39 0.55 -11.52
N LEU A 61 -8.92 0.78 -12.73
CA LEU A 61 -8.07 1.24 -13.83
C LEU A 61 -7.61 2.67 -13.63
N ALA A 62 -8.46 3.53 -13.08
CA ALA A 62 -8.08 4.90 -12.78
C ALA A 62 -7.00 4.94 -11.70
N ASN A 63 -7.12 4.08 -10.70
CA ASN A 63 -6.12 3.98 -9.65
C ASN A 63 -4.79 3.45 -10.19
N LEU A 64 -4.84 2.50 -11.12
CA LEU A 64 -3.64 1.99 -11.77
C LEU A 64 -2.89 3.11 -12.49
N GLY A 65 -3.61 3.92 -13.26
CA GLY A 65 -3.00 5.05 -13.96
C GLY A 65 -2.41 6.08 -13.01
N ALA A 66 -3.14 6.38 -11.93
CA ALA A 66 -2.66 7.32 -10.92
C ALA A 66 -1.39 6.80 -10.24
N LEU A 67 -1.37 5.50 -9.91
CA LEU A 67 -0.20 4.90 -9.24
C LEU A 67 1.03 4.90 -10.14
N LYS A 68 0.87 4.67 -11.43
CA LYS A 68 2.02 4.75 -12.34
C LYS A 68 2.67 6.13 -12.27
N ARG A 69 1.86 7.18 -12.26
CA ARG A 69 2.37 8.55 -12.14
C ARG A 69 2.99 8.82 -10.79
N ILE A 70 2.29 8.41 -9.72
CA ILE A 70 2.77 8.63 -8.35
C ILE A 70 4.13 7.96 -8.14
N ILE A 71 4.28 6.72 -8.59
CA ILE A 71 5.51 5.97 -8.43
C ILE A 71 6.63 6.61 -9.24
N ARG A 72 6.34 7.01 -10.47
CA ARG A 72 7.33 7.64 -11.32
C ARG A 72 7.80 8.98 -10.76
N ASP A 73 6.84 9.83 -10.39
CA ASP A 73 7.15 11.21 -9.97
C ASP A 73 7.66 11.28 -8.54
N GLY A 74 7.28 10.32 -7.71
CA GLY A 74 7.67 10.30 -6.30
C GLY A 74 9.04 9.71 -6.02
N GLU A 75 9.69 9.16 -7.04
CA GLU A 75 11.02 8.57 -6.92
C GLU A 75 11.09 7.51 -5.82
N TYR A 76 10.10 6.62 -5.82
CA TYR A 76 10.09 5.52 -4.85
C TYR A 76 11.10 4.44 -5.23
N ASP A 77 11.64 3.80 -4.21
CA ASP A 77 12.63 2.72 -4.40
C ASP A 77 11.99 1.34 -4.41
N LEU A 78 10.78 1.22 -3.87
CA LEU A 78 10.13 -0.08 -3.71
C LEU A 78 8.63 0.11 -3.60
N VAL A 79 7.88 -0.81 -4.19
CA VAL A 79 6.42 -0.90 -4.03
C VAL A 79 6.12 -2.16 -3.24
N HIS A 80 5.41 -2.01 -2.14
CA HIS A 80 5.06 -3.12 -1.26
C HIS A 80 3.54 -3.26 -1.21
N CYS A 81 3.02 -4.36 -1.71
CA CYS A 81 1.59 -4.61 -1.80
C CYS A 81 1.14 -5.49 -0.64
N HIS A 82 0.05 -5.09 0.02
CA HIS A 82 -0.52 -5.80 1.16
C HIS A 82 -1.93 -6.24 0.83
N GLY A 83 -2.15 -7.55 0.76
CA GLY A 83 -3.47 -8.13 0.52
C GLY A 83 -3.78 -8.38 -0.94
N SER A 84 -4.88 -9.08 -1.17
CA SER A 84 -5.20 -9.61 -2.50
C SER A 84 -5.37 -8.54 -3.56
N MET A 85 -6.14 -7.52 -3.25
CA MET A 85 -6.40 -6.47 -4.24
C MET A 85 -5.13 -5.69 -4.56
N ALA A 86 -4.33 -5.37 -3.54
CA ALA A 86 -3.07 -4.68 -3.76
C ALA A 86 -2.10 -5.55 -4.56
N ASN A 87 -2.12 -6.86 -4.33
CA ASN A 87 -1.26 -7.78 -5.07
C ASN A 87 -1.63 -7.84 -6.55
N VAL A 88 -2.93 -7.81 -6.86
CA VAL A 88 -3.38 -7.72 -8.25
C VAL A 88 -2.92 -6.40 -8.88
N MET A 89 -3.10 -5.31 -8.17
CA MET A 89 -2.63 -4.01 -8.65
C MET A 89 -1.13 -4.02 -8.89
N GLY A 90 -0.36 -4.61 -7.96
CA GLY A 90 1.08 -4.72 -8.11
C GLY A 90 1.49 -5.51 -9.34
N ALA A 91 0.78 -6.61 -9.62
CA ALA A 91 1.05 -7.40 -10.82
C ALA A 91 0.83 -6.57 -12.09
N MET A 92 -0.19 -5.73 -12.09
CA MET A 92 -0.46 -4.85 -13.23
C MET A 92 0.55 -3.71 -13.34
N LEU A 93 1.12 -3.29 -12.22
CA LEU A 93 2.12 -2.21 -12.22
C LEU A 93 3.49 -2.66 -12.71
N ARG A 94 3.85 -3.91 -12.46
CA ARG A 94 5.22 -4.39 -12.74
C ARG A 94 5.76 -4.05 -14.12
N PRO A 95 5.01 -4.26 -15.20
CA PRO A 95 5.57 -3.96 -16.53
C PRO A 95 5.71 -2.47 -16.80
N SER A 96 5.13 -1.62 -15.97
CA SER A 96 5.09 -0.18 -16.23
C SER A 96 5.98 0.64 -15.33
N VAL A 97 6.54 0.04 -14.27
CA VAL A 97 7.38 0.78 -13.32
C VAL A 97 8.77 0.17 -13.27
N HIS A 98 9.75 1.00 -12.93
CA HIS A 98 11.15 0.60 -12.91
C HIS A 98 11.64 0.19 -11.52
N VAL A 99 10.74 0.12 -10.56
CA VAL A 99 11.10 -0.24 -9.19
C VAL A 99 10.58 -1.62 -8.87
N PRO A 100 11.22 -2.33 -7.95
CA PRO A 100 10.73 -3.64 -7.53
C PRO A 100 9.35 -3.55 -6.90
N VAL A 101 8.52 -4.54 -7.19
CA VAL A 101 7.19 -4.67 -6.60
C VAL A 101 7.16 -5.98 -5.84
N ILE A 102 6.98 -5.90 -4.52
CA ILE A 102 6.88 -7.09 -3.68
C ILE A 102 5.48 -7.19 -3.09
N SER A 103 5.10 -8.39 -2.72
CA SER A 103 3.79 -8.68 -2.20
C SER A 103 3.88 -9.44 -0.89
N THR A 104 3.07 -9.03 0.08
CA THR A 104 2.90 -9.77 1.30
C THR A 104 1.54 -10.44 1.26
N VAL A 105 1.54 -11.75 1.43
CA VAL A 105 0.31 -12.52 1.53
C VAL A 105 0.00 -12.69 3.01
N HIS A 106 -1.11 -12.08 3.44
CA HIS A 106 -1.56 -12.26 4.82
C HIS A 106 -2.34 -13.55 4.88
N SER A 107 -1.63 -14.61 5.26
CA SER A 107 -2.28 -15.89 5.47
C SER A 107 -3.11 -15.82 6.74
N ASP A 108 -4.28 -16.40 6.70
CA ASP A 108 -5.11 -16.52 7.89
C ASP A 108 -4.76 -17.78 8.68
N GLY A 109 -3.59 -18.33 8.45
CA GLY A 109 -3.11 -19.51 9.13
C GLY A 109 -3.46 -20.82 8.45
N ARG A 110 -4.15 -20.76 7.32
CA ARG A 110 -4.50 -21.99 6.61
C ARG A 110 -3.35 -22.44 5.71
N PRO A 111 -3.07 -23.72 5.66
CA PRO A 111 -2.03 -24.24 4.76
C PRO A 111 -2.46 -24.04 3.30
N ARG A 112 -1.51 -23.98 2.46
CA ARG A 112 -1.73 -23.85 1.03
C ARG A 112 -1.56 -25.16 0.34
#